data_5eb0add208f434868f96e323e27a54cb
#
_entry.id   5eb0add208f434868f96e323e27a54cb
#
_cell.length_a   1.000
_cell.length_b   1.000
_cell.length_c   1.000
_cell.angle_alpha   90.00
_cell.angle_beta   90.00
_cell.angle_gamma   90.00
#
_symmetry.space_group_name_H-M   'P 1'
#
loop_
_entity.id
_entity.type
_entity.pdbx_description
1 polymer ?
#
loop_
_entity_poly.entity_id
_entity_poly.type
_entity_poly.pdbx_seq_one_letter_code
_entity_poly.pdbx_strand_id
1 'polypeptide(L)'
;MTFTKIYHTPDGFDDMMMSSDGKLLTGLWFINSQDHSKHIMGLEEKDLPVFCGTKEWLDIYFSGRCPDFTPEYRIDGLTPFRKEVSDIMQSIQFGQTMTYGEIAALIAQKRCIRKMSAQAVGGAVGWNPICIIIPCHRVLGANRSLTGYGGGIKNKIALLKLEGIEFRKT
;
A
#
# COMPACT_ATOMS: atom_id res chain seq x y z
N MET A 1 13.29 9.44 -16.36
CA MET A 1 14.15 8.27 -16.13
C MET A 1 13.74 7.69 -14.78
N THR A 2 13.48 6.39 -14.69
CA THR A 2 13.03 5.73 -13.45
C THR A 2 14.13 4.80 -12.96
N PHE A 3 14.53 4.98 -11.72
CA PHE A 3 15.50 4.15 -11.04
C PHE A 3 14.80 3.12 -10.16
N THR A 4 15.42 1.96 -9.97
CA THR A 4 14.86 0.90 -9.14
C THR A 4 15.91 0.28 -8.25
N LYS A 5 15.43 -0.34 -7.17
CA LYS A 5 16.20 -1.22 -6.29
C LYS A 5 15.31 -2.25 -5.62
N ILE A 6 15.82 -3.47 -5.53
CA ILE A 6 15.14 -4.55 -4.81
C ILE A 6 15.38 -4.38 -3.31
N TYR A 7 14.31 -4.56 -2.54
CA TYR A 7 14.36 -4.76 -1.10
C TYR A 7 14.09 -6.22 -0.79
N HIS A 8 15.04 -6.88 -0.14
CA HIS A 8 14.89 -8.27 0.30
C HIS A 8 14.13 -8.31 1.62
N THR A 9 12.93 -8.85 1.57
CA THR A 9 12.03 -9.00 2.73
C THR A 9 12.46 -10.16 3.62
N PRO A 10 12.00 -10.19 4.89
CA PRO A 10 12.12 -11.40 5.71
C PRO A 10 11.35 -12.58 5.11
N ASP A 11 11.65 -13.79 5.60
CA ASP A 11 10.94 -15.02 5.21
C ASP A 11 9.43 -14.87 5.41
N GLY A 12 8.67 -15.39 4.46
CA GLY A 12 7.21 -15.35 4.47
C GLY A 12 6.58 -14.25 3.61
N PHE A 13 7.39 -13.36 3.05
CA PHE A 13 7.00 -12.33 2.09
C PHE A 13 7.73 -12.51 0.75
N ASP A 14 7.12 -12.05 -0.32
CA ASP A 14 7.85 -11.83 -1.57
C ASP A 14 8.73 -10.58 -1.45
N ASP A 15 9.85 -10.56 -2.15
CA ASP A 15 10.70 -9.37 -2.22
C ASP A 15 9.96 -8.17 -2.82
N MET A 16 10.40 -6.98 -2.51
CA MET A 16 9.78 -5.75 -2.99
C MET A 16 10.68 -4.99 -3.96
N MET A 17 10.06 -4.33 -4.92
CA MET A 17 10.71 -3.36 -5.79
C MET A 17 10.40 -1.95 -5.30
N MET A 18 11.45 -1.15 -5.16
CA MET A 18 11.36 0.29 -4.96
C MET A 18 11.63 0.99 -6.30
N SER A 19 10.87 2.04 -6.62
CA SER A 19 11.16 2.91 -7.76
C SER A 19 11.25 4.37 -7.36
N SER A 20 12.02 5.16 -8.11
CA SER A 20 12.27 6.57 -7.84
C SER A 20 12.52 7.35 -9.13
N ASP A 21 12.21 8.65 -9.11
CA ASP A 21 12.60 9.62 -10.15
C ASP A 21 14.03 10.17 -9.97
N GLY A 22 14.74 9.68 -8.96
CA GLY A 22 16.07 10.13 -8.54
C GLY A 22 16.08 10.94 -7.25
N LYS A 23 14.92 11.41 -6.80
CA LYS A 23 14.75 12.20 -5.56
C LYS A 23 13.71 11.60 -4.63
N LEU A 24 12.52 11.31 -5.15
CA LEU A 24 11.37 10.83 -4.40
C LEU A 24 11.07 9.37 -4.73
N LEU A 25 10.52 8.65 -3.76
CA LEU A 25 9.96 7.34 -4.00
C LEU A 25 8.70 7.49 -4.89
N THR A 26 8.64 6.77 -5.98
CA THR A 26 7.50 6.81 -6.93
C THR A 26 6.73 5.50 -7.00
N GLY A 27 7.26 4.43 -6.39
CA GLY A 27 6.61 3.14 -6.31
C GLY A 27 7.26 2.22 -5.29
N LEU A 28 6.43 1.36 -4.72
CA LEU A 28 6.85 0.30 -3.81
C LEU A 28 5.84 -0.86 -3.94
N TRP A 29 6.26 -2.02 -4.41
CA TRP A 29 5.37 -3.16 -4.65
C TRP A 29 6.08 -4.50 -4.51
N PHE A 30 5.33 -5.57 -4.27
CA PHE A 30 5.85 -6.94 -4.24
C PHE A 30 6.16 -7.45 -5.65
N ILE A 31 7.33 -8.07 -5.83
CA ILE A 31 7.85 -8.45 -7.15
C ILE A 31 6.97 -9.52 -7.83
N ASN A 32 6.51 -10.53 -7.11
CA ASN A 32 5.68 -11.61 -7.65
C ASN A 32 4.17 -11.29 -7.58
N SER A 33 3.79 -10.04 -7.81
CA SER A 33 2.42 -9.57 -7.69
C SER A 33 1.88 -9.02 -9.00
N GLN A 34 0.55 -8.82 -9.07
CA GLN A 34 -0.07 -8.14 -10.20
C GLN A 34 0.43 -6.70 -10.37
N ASP A 35 0.84 -6.06 -9.28
CA ASP A 35 1.36 -4.70 -9.31
C ASP A 35 2.72 -4.64 -10.01
N HIS A 36 3.54 -5.67 -9.88
CA HIS A 36 4.84 -5.74 -10.57
C HIS A 36 4.68 -5.62 -12.09
N SER A 37 3.74 -6.33 -12.70
CA SER A 37 3.52 -6.31 -14.15
C SER A 37 3.07 -4.94 -14.69
N LYS A 38 2.50 -4.08 -13.83
CA LYS A 38 2.03 -2.73 -14.21
C LYS A 38 3.16 -1.69 -14.29
N HIS A 39 4.31 -1.96 -13.67
CA HIS A 39 5.35 -0.96 -13.42
C HIS A 39 6.70 -1.27 -14.07
N ILE A 40 6.80 -2.36 -14.85
CA ILE A 40 8.05 -2.77 -15.52
C ILE A 40 8.20 -2.00 -16.84
N MET A 41 8.78 -0.82 -16.83
CA MET A 41 9.25 -0.15 -18.07
C MET A 41 10.44 0.77 -17.80
N GLY A 42 11.54 0.55 -18.55
CA GLY A 42 12.67 1.47 -18.61
C GLY A 42 13.41 1.69 -17.28
N LEU A 43 13.63 0.60 -16.55
CA LEU A 43 14.17 0.63 -15.19
C LEU A 43 15.71 0.53 -15.20
N GLU A 44 16.38 1.45 -14.55
CA GLU A 44 17.82 1.42 -14.27
C GLU A 44 18.06 1.13 -12.79
N GLU A 45 18.85 0.11 -12.49
CA GLU A 45 19.23 -0.18 -11.10
C GLU A 45 20.25 0.84 -10.62
N LYS A 46 19.97 1.49 -9.49
CA LYS A 46 20.85 2.52 -8.93
C LYS A 46 20.68 2.64 -7.42
N ASP A 47 21.79 2.93 -6.75
CA ASP A 47 21.76 3.33 -5.34
C ASP A 47 21.39 4.80 -5.20
N LEU A 48 20.32 5.07 -4.46
CA LEU A 48 19.81 6.42 -4.20
C LEU A 48 19.57 6.62 -2.71
N PRO A 49 19.77 7.84 -2.18
CA PRO A 49 19.47 8.13 -0.77
C PRO A 49 18.03 7.80 -0.36
N VAL A 50 17.06 8.04 -1.24
CA VAL A 50 15.64 7.71 -0.98
C VAL A 50 15.43 6.21 -0.78
N PHE A 51 16.19 5.35 -1.45
CA PHE A 51 16.12 3.90 -1.25
C PHE A 51 16.73 3.48 0.09
N CYS A 52 17.76 4.17 0.56
CA CYS A 52 18.32 3.94 1.91
C CYS A 52 17.28 4.28 2.99
N GLY A 53 16.64 5.43 2.89
CA GLY A 53 15.56 5.83 3.83
C GLY A 53 14.34 4.90 3.76
N THR A 54 13.94 4.49 2.57
CA THR A 54 12.83 3.52 2.40
C THR A 54 13.20 2.15 2.98
N LYS A 55 14.44 1.69 2.76
CA LYS A 55 14.93 0.44 3.35
C LYS A 55 14.90 0.50 4.88
N GLU A 56 15.39 1.57 5.49
CA GLU A 56 15.33 1.76 6.94
C GLU A 56 13.90 1.70 7.47
N TRP A 57 12.98 2.37 6.80
CA TRP A 57 11.55 2.32 7.12
C TRP A 57 11.00 0.90 7.06
N LEU A 58 11.32 0.15 5.99
CA LEU A 58 10.88 -1.23 5.81
C LEU A 58 11.51 -2.17 6.84
N ASP A 59 12.79 -2.00 7.18
CA ASP A 59 13.46 -2.79 8.20
C ASP A 59 12.77 -2.63 9.58
N ILE A 60 12.37 -1.40 9.94
CA ILE A 60 11.61 -1.13 11.16
C ILE A 60 10.22 -1.78 11.08
N TYR A 61 9.50 -1.58 9.97
CA TYR A 61 8.16 -2.14 9.78
C TYR A 61 8.16 -3.67 9.86
N PHE A 62 9.04 -4.34 9.12
CA PHE A 62 9.13 -5.81 9.12
C PHE A 62 9.67 -6.39 10.44
N SER A 63 10.23 -5.57 11.31
CA SER A 63 10.52 -5.97 12.70
C SER A 63 9.27 -6.00 13.61
N GLY A 64 8.09 -5.67 13.09
CA GLY A 64 6.83 -5.61 13.83
C GLY A 64 6.61 -4.29 14.58
N ARG A 65 7.39 -3.25 14.25
CA ARG A 65 7.26 -1.92 14.85
C ARG A 65 6.68 -0.90 13.86
N CYS A 66 6.00 0.10 14.38
CA CYS A 66 5.55 1.23 13.58
C CYS A 66 6.70 2.23 13.41
N PRO A 67 7.17 2.51 12.17
CA PRO A 67 8.15 3.56 11.95
C PRO A 67 7.59 4.94 12.35
N ASP A 68 8.43 5.82 12.87
CA ASP A 68 8.09 7.17 13.32
C ASP A 68 8.36 8.27 12.28
N PHE A 69 8.79 7.89 11.10
CA PHE A 69 9.00 8.76 9.94
C PHE A 69 8.35 8.16 8.68
N THR A 70 8.21 8.95 7.63
CA THR A 70 7.72 8.48 6.32
C THR A 70 8.69 8.92 5.24
N PRO A 71 9.18 7.99 4.38
CA PRO A 71 9.98 8.37 3.22
C PRO A 71 9.22 9.36 2.33
N GLU A 72 9.93 10.33 1.77
CA GLU A 72 9.30 11.26 0.82
C GLU A 72 8.93 10.53 -0.48
N TYR A 73 7.69 10.69 -0.89
CA TYR A 73 7.17 10.03 -2.09
C TYR A 73 6.32 10.98 -2.95
N ARG A 74 6.17 10.61 -4.22
CA ARG A 74 5.25 11.22 -5.17
C ARG A 74 4.41 10.14 -5.84
N ILE A 75 3.14 10.44 -6.01
CA ILE A 75 2.20 9.57 -6.73
C ILE A 75 1.79 10.27 -8.02
N ASP A 76 2.18 9.70 -9.16
CA ASP A 76 1.77 10.17 -10.47
C ASP A 76 0.38 9.62 -10.84
N GLY A 77 -0.43 10.39 -11.55
CA GLY A 77 -1.78 10.00 -11.96
C GLY A 77 -2.82 9.95 -10.83
N LEU A 78 -2.56 10.65 -9.72
CA LEU A 78 -3.45 10.73 -8.57
C LEU A 78 -4.67 11.60 -8.89
N THR A 79 -5.82 10.95 -9.14
CA THR A 79 -7.09 11.67 -9.31
C THR A 79 -7.61 12.18 -7.95
N PRO A 80 -8.51 13.20 -7.93
CA PRO A 80 -9.10 13.68 -6.68
C PRO A 80 -9.72 12.57 -5.83
N PHE A 81 -10.43 11.62 -6.45
CA PHE A 81 -11.03 10.48 -5.76
C PHE A 81 -9.97 9.52 -5.18
N ARG A 82 -8.94 9.19 -5.96
CA ARG A 82 -7.82 8.36 -5.46
C ARG A 82 -7.08 9.04 -4.31
N LYS A 83 -6.90 10.36 -4.38
CA LYS A 83 -6.30 11.12 -3.29
C LYS A 83 -7.13 11.04 -2.02
N GLU A 84 -8.44 11.21 -2.12
CA GLU A 84 -9.37 11.13 -1.00
C GLU A 84 -9.33 9.75 -0.33
N VAL A 85 -9.34 8.66 -1.12
CA VAL A 85 -9.19 7.29 -0.62
C VAL A 85 -7.81 7.07 0.00
N SER A 86 -6.73 7.57 -0.63
CA SER A 86 -5.37 7.48 -0.11
C SER A 86 -5.21 8.18 1.24
N ASP A 87 -5.77 9.38 1.38
CA ASP A 87 -5.73 10.14 2.63
C ASP A 87 -6.44 9.38 3.77
N ILE A 88 -7.57 8.73 3.47
CA ILE A 88 -8.27 7.88 4.45
C ILE A 88 -7.44 6.65 4.79
N MET A 89 -6.86 5.95 3.80
CA MET A 89 -5.99 4.79 4.07
C MET A 89 -4.81 5.15 4.98
N GLN A 90 -4.20 6.30 4.78
CA GLN A 90 -3.08 6.78 5.60
C GLN A 90 -3.49 7.06 7.05
N SER A 91 -4.76 7.29 7.32
CA SER A 91 -5.29 7.46 8.68
C SER A 91 -5.45 6.14 9.43
N ILE A 92 -5.41 4.99 8.74
CA ILE A 92 -5.53 3.67 9.36
C ILE A 92 -4.21 3.32 10.05
N GLN A 93 -4.21 3.33 11.36
CA GLN A 93 -3.01 3.08 12.15
C GLN A 93 -2.53 1.63 12.08
N PHE A 94 -1.27 1.40 12.41
CA PHE A 94 -0.69 0.07 12.58
C PHE A 94 -1.55 -0.77 13.54
N GLY A 95 -1.87 -1.99 13.14
CA GLY A 95 -2.73 -2.88 13.93
C GLY A 95 -4.23 -2.62 13.80
N GLN A 96 -4.64 -1.65 12.99
CA GLN A 96 -6.05 -1.31 12.75
C GLN A 96 -6.47 -1.60 11.30
N THR A 97 -7.76 -1.71 11.07
CA THR A 97 -8.36 -1.94 9.75
C THR A 97 -9.58 -1.08 9.52
N MET A 98 -9.89 -0.86 8.26
CA MET A 98 -11.20 -0.36 7.80
C MET A 98 -11.73 -1.28 6.71
N THR A 99 -13.04 -1.32 6.56
CA THR A 99 -13.68 -1.99 5.41
C THR A 99 -13.83 -1.02 4.25
N TYR A 100 -13.96 -1.55 3.03
CA TYR A 100 -14.28 -0.72 1.85
C TYR A 100 -15.60 0.05 2.05
N GLY A 101 -16.57 -0.55 2.74
CA GLY A 101 -17.84 0.10 3.07
C GLY A 101 -17.70 1.27 4.04
N GLU A 102 -16.85 1.14 5.04
CA GLU A 102 -16.56 2.24 6.00
C GLU A 102 -15.88 3.40 5.31
N ILE A 103 -14.91 3.15 4.44
CA ILE A 103 -14.26 4.20 3.63
C ILE A 103 -15.30 4.88 2.72
N ALA A 104 -16.15 4.10 2.04
CA ALA A 104 -17.20 4.63 1.21
C ALA A 104 -18.20 5.50 1.99
N ALA A 105 -18.57 5.10 3.21
CA ALA A 105 -19.44 5.88 4.09
C ALA A 105 -18.81 7.21 4.50
N LEU A 106 -17.52 7.23 4.84
CA LEU A 106 -16.78 8.46 5.17
C LEU A 106 -16.75 9.44 3.98
N ILE A 107 -16.52 8.94 2.77
CA ILE A 107 -16.51 9.77 1.56
C ILE A 107 -17.92 10.32 1.27
N ALA A 108 -18.96 9.49 1.41
CA ALA A 108 -20.34 9.91 1.21
C ALA A 108 -20.73 11.02 2.20
N GLN A 109 -20.35 10.86 3.46
CA GLN A 109 -20.57 11.87 4.51
C GLN A 109 -19.84 13.18 4.19
N LYS A 110 -18.55 13.12 3.85
CA LYS A 110 -17.75 14.28 3.50
C LYS A 110 -18.27 15.05 2.29
N ARG A 111 -18.78 14.32 1.30
CA ARG A 111 -19.34 14.89 0.07
C ARG A 111 -20.82 15.29 0.19
N CYS A 112 -21.44 15.05 1.34
CA CYS A 112 -22.90 15.25 1.55
C CYS A 112 -23.76 14.54 0.48
N ILE A 113 -23.35 13.33 0.09
CA ILE A 113 -24.11 12.47 -0.84
C ILE A 113 -24.70 11.27 -0.10
N ARG A 114 -25.78 10.71 -0.65
CA ARG A 114 -26.51 9.61 -0.01
C ARG A 114 -25.66 8.33 0.12
N LYS A 115 -24.87 8.00 -0.90
CA LYS A 115 -24.11 6.75 -0.98
C LYS A 115 -22.89 6.90 -1.87
N MET A 116 -21.79 6.25 -1.48
CA MET A 116 -20.60 6.01 -2.29
C MET A 116 -20.45 4.51 -2.54
N SER A 117 -20.01 4.14 -3.75
CA SER A 117 -19.79 2.74 -4.12
C SER A 117 -18.55 2.18 -3.41
N ALA A 118 -18.72 1.11 -2.65
CA ALA A 118 -17.61 0.35 -2.07
C ALA A 118 -16.71 -0.28 -3.15
N GLN A 119 -17.30 -0.63 -4.31
CA GLN A 119 -16.54 -1.13 -5.47
C GLN A 119 -15.63 -0.05 -6.06
N ALA A 120 -16.10 1.19 -6.17
CA ALA A 120 -15.27 2.31 -6.61
C ALA A 120 -14.11 2.58 -5.64
N VAL A 121 -14.38 2.51 -4.34
CA VAL A 121 -13.34 2.59 -3.30
C VAL A 121 -12.33 1.45 -3.47
N GLY A 122 -12.80 0.22 -3.71
CA GLY A 122 -11.94 -0.94 -3.95
C GLY A 122 -11.01 -0.75 -5.14
N GLY A 123 -11.49 -0.15 -6.23
CA GLY A 123 -10.67 0.23 -7.38
C GLY A 123 -9.58 1.24 -7.04
N ALA A 124 -9.91 2.26 -6.24
CA ALA A 124 -8.94 3.27 -5.79
C ALA A 124 -7.91 2.69 -4.80
N VAL A 125 -8.33 1.82 -3.88
CA VAL A 125 -7.44 1.10 -2.94
C VAL A 125 -6.46 0.22 -3.71
N GLY A 126 -6.94 -0.57 -4.68
CA GLY A 126 -6.12 -1.46 -5.50
C GLY A 126 -5.19 -0.75 -6.48
N TRP A 127 -5.42 0.53 -6.74
CA TRP A 127 -4.55 1.35 -7.58
C TRP A 127 -3.29 1.86 -6.85
N ASN A 128 -3.23 1.77 -5.53
CA ASN A 128 -2.13 2.30 -4.71
C ASN A 128 -0.75 1.86 -5.21
N PRO A 129 0.14 2.79 -5.62
CA PRO A 129 1.47 2.45 -6.12
C PRO A 129 2.54 2.35 -5.02
N ILE A 130 2.21 2.69 -3.77
CA ILE A 130 3.14 2.73 -2.63
C ILE A 130 2.64 1.79 -1.53
N CYS A 131 2.79 0.47 -1.78
CA CYS A 131 2.34 -0.55 -0.82
C CYS A 131 2.99 -0.38 0.56
N ILE A 132 2.32 -0.79 1.60
CA ILE A 132 2.70 -0.76 3.01
C ILE A 132 2.77 0.65 3.59
N ILE A 133 3.54 1.57 3.01
CA ILE A 133 3.63 2.97 3.47
C ILE A 133 2.25 3.62 3.39
N ILE A 134 1.54 3.43 2.28
CA ILE A 134 0.10 3.69 2.19
C ILE A 134 -0.60 2.35 2.38
N PRO A 135 -1.26 2.12 3.53
CA PRO A 135 -1.56 0.77 4.00
C PRO A 135 -2.84 0.17 3.37
N CYS A 136 -2.83 -0.06 2.06
CA CYS A 136 -3.94 -0.69 1.36
C CYS A 136 -4.24 -2.12 1.87
N HIS A 137 -3.26 -2.81 2.46
CA HIS A 137 -3.45 -4.12 3.09
C HIS A 137 -4.35 -4.07 4.34
N ARG A 138 -4.51 -2.91 4.99
CA ARG A 138 -5.40 -2.70 6.14
C ARG A 138 -6.87 -2.51 5.74
N VAL A 139 -7.17 -2.49 4.43
CA VAL A 139 -8.55 -2.41 3.94
C VAL A 139 -9.08 -3.81 3.67
N LEU A 140 -10.18 -4.16 4.32
CA LEU A 140 -10.81 -5.48 4.29
C LEU A 140 -12.22 -5.41 3.70
N GLY A 141 -12.75 -6.56 3.32
CA GLY A 141 -14.15 -6.70 2.96
C GLY A 141 -15.08 -6.65 4.18
N ALA A 142 -16.38 -6.77 3.94
CA ALA A 142 -17.38 -6.82 4.99
C ALA A 142 -17.05 -7.94 6.01
N ASN A 143 -17.34 -7.70 7.28
CA ASN A 143 -17.04 -8.62 8.37
C ASN A 143 -15.55 -9.01 8.48
N ARG A 144 -14.65 -8.11 8.10
CA ARG A 144 -13.19 -8.34 8.05
C ARG A 144 -12.78 -9.50 7.14
N SER A 145 -13.54 -9.75 6.08
CA SER A 145 -13.19 -10.78 5.10
C SER A 145 -11.98 -10.37 4.27
N LEU A 146 -11.13 -11.35 3.96
CA LEU A 146 -10.06 -11.15 3.00
C LEU A 146 -10.67 -10.96 1.61
N THR A 147 -10.24 -9.92 0.94
CA THR A 147 -10.54 -9.67 -0.46
C THR A 147 -9.25 -9.62 -1.26
N GLY A 148 -9.32 -9.53 -2.57
CA GLY A 148 -8.16 -9.42 -3.45
C GLY A 148 -7.19 -8.32 -3.02
N TYR A 149 -5.93 -8.51 -3.33
CA TYR A 149 -4.85 -7.60 -3.05
C TYR A 149 -3.86 -7.57 -4.22
N GLY A 150 -3.60 -6.39 -4.78
CA GLY A 150 -2.67 -6.23 -5.91
C GLY A 150 -1.26 -6.73 -5.61
N GLY A 151 -0.81 -6.61 -4.38
CA GLY A 151 0.45 -7.16 -3.86
C GLY A 151 0.45 -8.67 -3.59
N GLY A 152 -0.65 -9.38 -3.87
CA GLY A 152 -0.82 -10.82 -3.64
C GLY A 152 -1.43 -11.13 -2.26
N ILE A 153 -2.42 -12.03 -2.26
CA ILE A 153 -3.16 -12.38 -1.03
C ILE A 153 -2.26 -13.01 0.05
N LYS A 154 -1.24 -13.75 -0.35
CA LYS A 154 -0.23 -14.32 0.55
C LYS A 154 0.49 -13.22 1.34
N ASN A 155 0.93 -12.16 0.65
CA ASN A 155 1.59 -11.02 1.27
C ASN A 155 0.63 -10.25 2.17
N LYS A 156 -0.63 -10.06 1.76
CA LYS A 156 -1.65 -9.42 2.60
C LYS A 156 -1.86 -10.16 3.91
N ILE A 157 -2.01 -11.48 3.85
CA ILE A 157 -2.16 -12.33 5.05
C ILE A 157 -0.95 -12.18 5.97
N ALA A 158 0.26 -12.23 5.41
CA ALA A 158 1.49 -12.09 6.18
C ALA A 158 1.62 -10.70 6.84
N LEU A 159 1.24 -9.62 6.14
CA LEU A 159 1.22 -8.26 6.67
C LEU A 159 0.21 -8.09 7.81
N LEU A 160 -1.02 -8.61 7.63
CA LEU A 160 -2.03 -8.57 8.68
C LEU A 160 -1.60 -9.33 9.93
N LYS A 161 -0.97 -10.49 9.78
CA LYS A 161 -0.41 -11.27 10.90
C LYS A 161 0.74 -10.53 11.58
N LEU A 162 1.64 -9.90 10.82
CA LEU A 162 2.73 -9.10 11.35
C LEU A 162 2.21 -7.97 12.25
N GLU A 163 1.10 -7.35 11.86
CA GLU A 163 0.45 -6.29 12.61
C GLU A 163 -0.48 -6.80 13.74
N GLY A 164 -0.59 -8.11 13.95
CA GLY A 164 -1.46 -8.71 14.96
C GLY A 164 -2.96 -8.55 14.68
N ILE A 165 -3.33 -8.40 13.40
CA ILE A 165 -4.70 -8.16 12.97
C ILE A 165 -5.42 -9.50 12.73
N GLU A 166 -6.60 -9.64 13.33
CA GLU A 166 -7.51 -10.76 13.06
C GLU A 166 -8.35 -10.45 11.79
N PHE A 167 -8.52 -11.47 10.96
CA PHE A 167 -9.31 -11.41 9.73
C PHE A 167 -10.04 -12.72 9.48
N ARG A 168 -11.07 -12.69 8.64
CA ARG A 168 -11.80 -13.90 8.20
C ARG A 168 -11.30 -14.32 6.82
N LYS A 169 -10.95 -15.59 6.69
CA LYS A 169 -10.76 -16.22 5.37
C LYS A 169 -12.12 -16.37 4.71
N THR A 170 -12.21 -15.95 3.48
CA THR A 170 -13.39 -16.20 2.64
C THR A 170 -13.41 -17.63 2.14
#